data_bd401aaf92759a4e6627e0cec9d8d800
#
_entry.id   bd401aaf92759a4e6627e0cec9d8d800
#
_cell.length_a   1.000
_cell.length_b   1.000
_cell.length_c   1.000
_cell.angle_alpha   90.00
_cell.angle_beta   90.00
_cell.angle_gamma   90.00
#
_symmetry.space_group_name_H-M   'P 1'
#
loop_
_entity.id
_entity.type
_entity.pdbx_description
1 polymer ?
#
loop_
_entity_poly.entity_id
_entity_poly.type
_entity_poly.pdbx_seq_one_letter_code
_entity_poly.pdbx_strand_id
1 'polypeptide(L)'
;EIGVRLVGSEMCIRDRFNTFINAILTQWPHTFGANLQKGVENVTGLKAIAGIPTLDTNILGGIIISAIVTWIHNRYYSKKLPEMLGVFQGLTFVVTISFFVMLLVAAITCVVWPTIQSGIESLQHFIIASGYIGVWLYHFLERVLIPTGLHHFVYAPIEVGPVVAKDGLKAEWFRHLNQFAESSKPLKDQFHYGFMLQGNGKVFGAIGIALAMYSTTPKENRKKVAALLIPATLTAVVVGITEPLEFTFLFIAPFLFVIHALLAATMDTIMYGFGVVGNMGGGLLDFIATNWIPLGQNHWMTYVAQVIIGLIFSAIYFFVFRYLILKFDIPLPGRRAEEEVKLFSKKDYKEKKGEDSTDTSGFEPSNEYEEKAYYYLEGLGGKENIKDVTNCTTRLRLTVNDESKVEDTAYFTHQQMSHGLVKSGKNVQVVVGMTVPQVREAFEHLVFDENDKK
;
A
#
# COMPACT_ATOMS: atom_id res chain seq x y z
N GLU A 1 14.52 1.26 7.20
CA GLU A 1 14.58 1.87 8.56
C GLU A 1 13.80 3.19 8.67
N ILE A 2 13.85 4.06 7.67
CA ILE A 2 13.00 5.28 7.63
C ILE A 2 11.53 4.91 7.81
N GLY A 3 11.05 3.83 7.19
CA GLY A 3 9.69 3.35 7.32
C GLY A 3 9.29 2.96 8.75
N VAL A 4 10.15 2.29 9.50
CA VAL A 4 9.84 1.81 10.86
C VAL A 4 9.77 2.95 11.88
N ARG A 5 10.65 3.95 11.77
CA ARG A 5 10.63 5.14 12.63
C ARG A 5 9.48 6.09 12.31
N LEU A 6 9.13 6.22 11.02
CA LEU A 6 7.95 6.97 10.57
C LEU A 6 6.66 6.32 11.03
N VAL A 7 6.54 4.97 11.00
CA VAL A 7 5.32 4.26 11.41
C VAL A 7 4.91 4.60 12.85
N GLY A 8 5.85 4.61 13.81
CA GLY A 8 5.55 5.02 15.19
C GLY A 8 5.08 6.47 15.30
N SER A 9 5.73 7.38 14.58
CA SER A 9 5.37 8.80 14.55
C SER A 9 4.05 9.05 13.83
N GLU A 10 3.81 8.34 12.73
CA GLU A 10 2.55 8.40 11.98
C GLU A 10 1.36 7.91 12.81
N MET A 11 1.52 6.82 13.56
CA MET A 11 0.47 6.34 14.48
C MET A 11 0.13 7.39 15.53
N CYS A 12 1.13 7.97 16.20
CA CYS A 12 0.91 9.04 17.17
C CYS A 12 0.24 10.28 16.55
N ILE A 13 0.62 10.65 15.33
CA ILE A 13 0.05 11.81 14.62
C ILE A 13 -1.37 11.51 14.18
N ARG A 14 -1.65 10.29 13.69
CA ARG A 14 -2.99 9.84 13.32
C ARG A 14 -3.94 9.79 14.51
N ASP A 15 -3.48 9.29 15.65
CA ASP A 15 -4.30 9.26 16.87
C ASP A 15 -4.65 10.67 17.34
N ARG A 16 -3.72 11.60 17.25
CA ARG A 16 -3.97 13.02 17.56
C ARG A 16 -4.94 13.66 16.58
N PHE A 17 -4.80 13.39 15.27
CA PHE A 17 -5.76 13.83 14.26
C PHE A 17 -7.18 13.35 14.58
N ASN A 18 -7.33 12.07 14.90
CA ASN A 18 -8.62 11.50 15.30
C ASN A 18 -9.17 12.12 16.62
N THR A 19 -8.29 12.36 17.59
CA THR A 19 -8.65 13.03 18.85
C THR A 19 -9.12 14.46 18.60
N PHE A 20 -8.50 15.20 17.69
CA PHE A 20 -8.93 16.55 17.34
C PHE A 20 -10.29 16.55 16.63
N ILE A 21 -10.50 15.65 15.69
CA ILE A 21 -11.83 15.47 15.08
C ILE A 21 -12.87 15.17 16.15
N ASN A 22 -12.61 14.23 17.05
CA ASN A 22 -13.50 13.91 18.15
C ASN A 22 -13.81 15.12 19.02
N ALA A 23 -12.80 15.90 19.40
CA ALA A 23 -12.96 17.11 20.20
C ALA A 23 -13.84 18.16 19.48
N ILE A 24 -13.60 18.38 18.17
CA ILE A 24 -14.41 19.29 17.35
C ILE A 24 -15.86 18.82 17.28
N LEU A 25 -16.09 17.53 16.96
CA LEU A 25 -17.44 16.97 16.86
C LEU A 25 -18.18 16.96 18.18
N THR A 26 -17.47 16.80 19.31
CA THR A 26 -18.06 16.84 20.65
C THR A 26 -18.46 18.26 21.07
N GLN A 27 -17.63 19.26 20.74
CA GLN A 27 -17.87 20.66 21.12
C GLN A 27 -18.93 21.32 20.23
N TRP A 28 -19.00 20.97 18.96
CA TRP A 28 -19.91 21.56 17.97
C TRP A 28 -20.74 20.52 17.20
N PRO A 29 -21.53 19.67 17.88
CA PRO A 29 -22.26 18.58 17.24
C PRO A 29 -23.30 19.06 16.22
N HIS A 30 -23.91 20.24 16.44
CA HIS A 30 -24.91 20.79 15.53
C HIS A 30 -24.33 21.43 14.27
N THR A 31 -23.08 21.90 14.34
CA THR A 31 -22.41 22.56 13.20
C THR A 31 -21.88 21.54 12.19
N PHE A 32 -21.44 20.39 12.66
CA PHE A 32 -20.82 19.35 11.81
C PHE A 32 -21.72 18.13 11.56
N GLY A 33 -22.98 18.16 11.98
CA GLY A 33 -23.99 17.12 11.71
C GLY A 33 -23.76 15.77 12.38
N ALA A 34 -22.68 15.64 13.15
CA ALA A 34 -22.30 14.38 13.78
C ALA A 34 -22.84 14.30 15.22
N ASN A 35 -23.87 13.50 15.44
CA ASN A 35 -24.44 13.30 16.77
C ASN A 35 -23.75 12.11 17.49
N LEU A 36 -22.60 12.39 18.12
CA LEU A 36 -21.82 11.40 18.88
C LEU A 36 -22.60 10.81 20.08
N GLN A 37 -23.68 11.47 20.54
CA GLN A 37 -24.49 10.99 21.68
C GLN A 37 -25.30 9.73 21.35
N LYS A 38 -25.53 9.42 20.06
CA LYS A 38 -26.27 8.22 19.63
C LYS A 38 -25.43 6.94 19.56
N GLY A 39 -24.15 7.03 19.88
CA GLY A 39 -23.19 5.94 19.73
C GLY A 39 -22.68 5.79 18.29
N VAL A 40 -21.43 5.37 18.15
CA VAL A 40 -20.73 5.25 16.85
C VAL A 40 -21.39 4.21 15.93
N GLU A 41 -22.04 3.20 16.51
CA GLU A 41 -22.68 2.09 15.78
C GLU A 41 -23.98 2.50 15.05
N ASN A 42 -24.56 3.66 15.40
CA ASN A 42 -25.85 4.08 14.87
C ASN A 42 -25.80 5.34 14.00
N VAL A 43 -24.59 5.84 13.71
CA VAL A 43 -24.40 7.07 12.91
C VAL A 43 -23.52 6.75 11.71
N THR A 44 -24.09 6.84 10.51
CA THR A 44 -23.35 6.71 9.24
C THR A 44 -22.24 7.75 9.19
N GLY A 45 -21.04 7.33 8.75
CA GLY A 45 -19.89 8.23 8.62
C GLY A 45 -19.03 8.40 9.86
N LEU A 46 -19.39 7.77 10.99
CA LEU A 46 -18.57 7.72 12.20
C LEU A 46 -17.97 6.31 12.40
N LYS A 47 -16.78 6.26 12.95
CA LYS A 47 -16.07 5.02 13.29
C LYS A 47 -15.21 5.21 14.54
N ALA A 48 -15.09 4.17 15.35
CA ALA A 48 -14.11 4.14 16.43
C ALA A 48 -12.75 3.70 15.89
N ILE A 49 -11.75 4.57 15.95
CA ILE A 49 -10.36 4.28 15.59
C ILE A 49 -9.53 4.34 16.87
N ALA A 50 -8.90 3.23 17.24
CA ALA A 50 -8.20 3.07 18.52
C ALA A 50 -9.05 3.47 19.74
N GLY A 51 -10.38 3.17 19.71
CA GLY A 51 -11.33 3.53 20.75
C GLY A 51 -11.81 4.98 20.74
N ILE A 52 -11.35 5.81 19.82
CA ILE A 52 -11.73 7.23 19.70
C ILE A 52 -12.81 7.35 18.61
N PRO A 53 -14.04 7.78 18.93
CA PRO A 53 -15.05 8.10 17.92
C PRO A 53 -14.60 9.25 17.03
N THR A 54 -14.56 9.03 15.74
CA THR A 54 -14.07 9.99 14.75
C THR A 54 -14.81 9.84 13.42
N LEU A 55 -14.59 10.73 12.46
CA LEU A 55 -15.09 10.58 11.10
C LEU A 55 -14.45 9.36 10.43
N ASP A 56 -15.24 8.56 9.72
CA ASP A 56 -14.73 7.43 8.94
C ASP A 56 -14.08 7.92 7.64
N THR A 57 -12.87 8.41 7.76
CA THR A 57 -12.05 8.80 6.60
C THR A 57 -11.37 7.61 5.93
N ASN A 58 -11.50 6.41 6.52
CA ASN A 58 -10.96 5.14 6.03
C ASN A 58 -9.49 5.27 5.57
N ILE A 59 -9.13 4.63 4.47
CA ILE A 59 -7.78 4.62 3.90
C ILE A 59 -7.35 5.99 3.35
N LEU A 60 -8.29 6.81 2.85
CA LEU A 60 -7.99 8.17 2.38
C LEU A 60 -7.41 9.05 3.48
N GLY A 61 -7.99 9.01 4.67
CA GLY A 61 -7.44 9.74 5.81
C GLY A 61 -6.01 9.32 6.12
N GLY A 62 -5.74 8.01 6.07
CA GLY A 62 -4.38 7.48 6.22
C GLY A 62 -3.42 8.01 5.15
N ILE A 63 -3.80 7.94 3.88
CA ILE A 63 -2.97 8.42 2.75
C ILE A 63 -2.70 9.93 2.87
N ILE A 64 -3.71 10.75 3.18
CA ILE A 64 -3.57 12.20 3.32
C ILE A 64 -2.62 12.54 4.48
N ILE A 65 -2.82 11.91 5.65
CA ILE A 65 -1.96 12.13 6.81
C ILE A 65 -0.51 11.72 6.49
N SER A 66 -0.31 10.53 5.93
CA SER A 66 1.02 10.04 5.56
C SER A 66 1.71 10.94 4.53
N ALA A 67 0.99 11.43 3.52
CA ALA A 67 1.53 12.35 2.53
C ALA A 67 1.98 13.68 3.15
N ILE A 68 1.16 14.25 4.04
CA ILE A 68 1.47 15.51 4.73
C ILE A 68 2.67 15.32 5.67
N VAL A 69 2.69 14.23 6.47
CA VAL A 69 3.79 13.95 7.40
C VAL A 69 5.10 13.70 6.65
N THR A 70 5.05 12.95 5.56
CA THR A 70 6.23 12.71 4.70
C THR A 70 6.75 14.01 4.10
N TRP A 71 5.86 14.90 3.62
CA TRP A 71 6.25 16.20 3.11
C TRP A 71 6.90 17.07 4.19
N ILE A 72 6.33 17.11 5.41
CA ILE A 72 6.91 17.84 6.56
C ILE A 72 8.27 17.23 6.92
N HIS A 73 8.38 15.91 6.99
CA HIS A 73 9.63 15.22 7.28
C HIS A 73 10.73 15.61 6.29
N ASN A 74 10.48 15.43 4.99
CA ASN A 74 11.47 15.74 3.95
C ASN A 74 11.90 17.21 3.94
N ARG A 75 11.05 18.12 4.42
CA ARG A 75 11.32 19.56 4.43
C ARG A 75 12.02 20.04 5.70
N TYR A 76 11.74 19.44 6.84
CA TYR A 76 12.12 20.01 8.15
C TYR A 76 13.03 19.13 8.99
N TYR A 77 13.22 17.86 8.65
CA TYR A 77 14.04 16.92 9.42
C TYR A 77 15.50 17.39 9.58
N SER A 78 16.13 17.84 8.50
CA SER A 78 17.53 18.30 8.48
C SER A 78 17.71 19.78 8.85
N LYS A 79 16.62 20.49 9.26
CA LYS A 79 16.69 21.91 9.53
C LYS A 79 17.38 22.18 10.86
N LYS A 80 18.45 23.00 10.84
CA LYS A 80 19.15 23.43 12.02
C LYS A 80 18.30 24.42 12.82
N LEU A 81 18.14 24.17 14.10
CA LEU A 81 17.52 25.09 15.05
C LEU A 81 18.60 25.79 15.89
N PRO A 82 18.31 26.98 16.50
CA PRO A 82 19.21 27.59 17.46
C PRO A 82 19.62 26.61 18.57
N GLU A 83 20.83 26.76 19.13
CA GLU A 83 21.39 25.84 20.14
C GLU A 83 20.44 25.59 21.33
N MET A 84 19.71 26.61 21.78
CA MET A 84 18.72 26.52 22.86
C MET A 84 17.57 25.52 22.52
N LEU A 85 17.27 25.31 21.24
CA LEU A 85 16.24 24.41 20.76
C LEU A 85 16.82 23.12 20.16
N GLY A 86 18.09 22.84 20.34
CA GLY A 86 18.78 21.68 19.79
C GLY A 86 18.12 20.33 20.14
N VAL A 87 17.51 20.21 21.33
CA VAL A 87 16.75 19.01 21.76
C VAL A 87 15.52 18.73 20.85
N PHE A 88 14.99 19.77 20.21
CA PHE A 88 13.83 19.67 19.33
C PHE A 88 14.21 19.40 17.86
N GLN A 89 15.48 19.24 17.50
CA GLN A 89 15.91 18.97 16.13
C GLN A 89 15.50 17.57 15.65
N GLY A 90 15.49 17.38 14.32
CA GLY A 90 15.21 16.11 13.69
C GLY A 90 13.76 15.69 13.85
N LEU A 91 13.52 14.45 14.25
CA LEU A 91 12.19 13.87 14.36
C LEU A 91 11.26 14.63 15.32
N THR A 92 11.79 15.13 16.44
CA THR A 92 11.00 15.89 17.41
C THR A 92 10.42 17.17 16.78
N PHE A 93 11.20 17.83 15.93
CA PHE A 93 10.73 19.03 15.21
C PHE A 93 9.64 18.70 14.20
N VAL A 94 9.82 17.62 13.44
CA VAL A 94 8.81 17.10 12.50
C VAL A 94 7.50 16.80 13.22
N VAL A 95 7.55 16.08 14.36
CA VAL A 95 6.35 15.74 15.15
C VAL A 95 5.68 17.00 15.69
N THR A 96 6.43 17.98 16.14
CA THR A 96 5.91 19.25 16.66
C THR A 96 5.18 20.04 15.57
N ILE A 97 5.79 20.19 14.39
CA ILE A 97 5.13 20.87 13.26
C ILE A 97 3.89 20.10 12.84
N SER A 98 4.02 18.77 12.71
CA SER A 98 2.89 17.91 12.31
C SER A 98 1.70 18.03 13.27
N PHE A 99 1.94 18.21 14.57
CA PHE A 99 0.88 18.44 15.54
C PHE A 99 0.01 19.65 15.19
N PHE A 100 0.64 20.81 14.92
CA PHE A 100 -0.12 22.04 14.57
C PHE A 100 -0.80 21.94 13.19
N VAL A 101 -0.10 21.34 12.22
CA VAL A 101 -0.66 21.12 10.88
C VAL A 101 -1.87 20.19 10.96
N MET A 102 -1.82 19.11 11.78
CA MET A 102 -2.94 18.19 11.93
C MET A 102 -4.16 18.82 12.62
N LEU A 103 -4.00 19.80 13.48
CA LEU A 103 -5.12 20.60 14.00
C LEU A 103 -5.90 21.27 12.87
N LEU A 104 -5.18 21.92 11.96
CA LEU A 104 -5.78 22.60 10.81
C LEU A 104 -6.42 21.59 9.85
N VAL A 105 -5.74 20.50 9.56
CA VAL A 105 -6.24 19.43 8.68
C VAL A 105 -7.48 18.78 9.28
N ALA A 106 -7.53 18.54 10.59
CA ALA A 106 -8.71 18.01 11.28
C ALA A 106 -9.91 18.96 11.16
N ALA A 107 -9.70 20.27 11.37
CA ALA A 107 -10.76 21.26 11.22
C ALA A 107 -11.31 21.31 9.78
N ILE A 108 -10.42 21.30 8.77
CA ILE A 108 -10.82 21.23 7.36
C ILE A 108 -11.58 19.93 7.07
N THR A 109 -11.11 18.80 7.60
CA THR A 109 -11.76 17.49 7.42
C THR A 109 -13.17 17.49 8.00
N CYS A 110 -13.39 18.07 9.17
CA CYS A 110 -14.74 18.17 9.77
C CYS A 110 -15.73 18.94 8.88
N VAL A 111 -15.26 19.93 8.11
CA VAL A 111 -16.11 20.72 7.20
C VAL A 111 -16.32 20.02 5.87
N VAL A 112 -15.26 19.46 5.28
CA VAL A 112 -15.27 18.95 3.90
C VAL A 112 -15.76 17.50 3.84
N TRP A 113 -15.36 16.67 4.81
CA TRP A 113 -15.61 15.23 4.78
C TRP A 113 -17.10 14.84 4.77
N PRO A 114 -18.01 15.49 5.53
CA PRO A 114 -19.43 15.14 5.48
C PRO A 114 -20.04 15.26 4.08
N THR A 115 -19.60 16.24 3.28
CA THR A 115 -20.04 16.40 1.88
C THR A 115 -19.52 15.27 1.00
N ILE A 116 -18.25 14.89 1.17
CA ILE A 116 -17.67 13.74 0.46
C ILE A 116 -18.40 12.45 0.86
N GLN A 117 -18.62 12.26 2.15
CA GLN A 117 -19.31 11.10 2.72
C GLN A 117 -20.73 10.96 2.14
N SER A 118 -21.50 12.03 2.09
CA SER A 118 -22.87 12.03 1.52
C SER A 118 -22.86 11.71 0.02
N GLY A 119 -21.83 12.15 -0.72
CA GLY A 119 -21.63 11.77 -2.11
C GLY A 119 -21.35 10.27 -2.28
N ILE A 120 -20.49 9.70 -1.44
CA ILE A 120 -20.19 8.26 -1.41
C ILE A 120 -21.46 7.45 -1.09
N GLU A 121 -22.22 7.84 -0.06
CA GLU A 121 -23.48 7.19 0.32
C GLU A 121 -24.51 7.24 -0.82
N SER A 122 -24.66 8.40 -1.47
CA SER A 122 -25.55 8.54 -2.62
C SER A 122 -25.17 7.61 -3.77
N LEU A 123 -23.87 7.46 -4.05
CA LEU A 123 -23.36 6.53 -5.05
C LEU A 123 -23.66 5.07 -4.65
N GLN A 124 -23.46 4.70 -3.40
CA GLN A 124 -23.76 3.36 -2.89
C GLN A 124 -25.26 3.04 -3.01
N HIS A 125 -26.13 3.96 -2.60
CA HIS A 125 -27.57 3.80 -2.78
C HIS A 125 -27.97 3.65 -4.23
N PHE A 126 -27.39 4.44 -5.14
CA PHE A 126 -27.61 4.30 -6.57
C PHE A 126 -27.17 2.93 -7.09
N ILE A 127 -25.98 2.46 -6.71
CA ILE A 127 -25.45 1.14 -7.08
C ILE A 127 -26.42 0.04 -6.62
N ILE A 128 -26.88 0.06 -5.37
CA ILE A 128 -27.75 -0.95 -4.79
C ILE A 128 -29.13 -0.95 -5.49
N ALA A 129 -29.68 0.21 -5.76
CA ALA A 129 -31.01 0.36 -6.36
C ALA A 129 -31.05 0.06 -7.87
N SER A 130 -29.91 0.09 -8.58
CA SER A 130 -29.83 0.00 -10.04
C SER A 130 -29.78 -1.44 -10.60
N GLY A 131 -29.97 -2.47 -9.77
CA GLY A 131 -30.00 -3.88 -10.20
C GLY A 131 -28.75 -4.30 -10.98
N TYR A 132 -28.89 -4.80 -12.20
CA TYR A 132 -27.74 -5.25 -13.02
C TYR A 132 -26.77 -4.13 -13.39
N ILE A 133 -27.26 -2.92 -13.62
CA ILE A 133 -26.41 -1.76 -13.88
C ILE A 133 -25.59 -1.44 -12.64
N GLY A 134 -26.19 -1.53 -11.47
CA GLY A 134 -25.49 -1.32 -10.21
C GLY A 134 -24.42 -2.37 -9.95
N VAL A 135 -24.69 -3.64 -10.23
CA VAL A 135 -23.70 -4.72 -10.14
C VAL A 135 -22.52 -4.45 -11.09
N TRP A 136 -22.82 -4.06 -12.35
CA TRP A 136 -21.78 -3.73 -13.32
C TRP A 136 -20.94 -2.54 -12.88
N LEU A 137 -21.60 -1.47 -12.44
CA LEU A 137 -20.90 -0.25 -11.99
C LEU A 137 -20.04 -0.51 -10.77
N TYR A 138 -20.54 -1.31 -9.82
CA TYR A 138 -19.79 -1.72 -8.63
C TYR A 138 -18.48 -2.44 -9.01
N HIS A 139 -18.56 -3.50 -9.83
CA HIS A 139 -17.39 -4.27 -10.23
C HIS A 139 -16.41 -3.44 -11.09
N PHE A 140 -16.94 -2.54 -11.93
CA PHE A 140 -16.11 -1.63 -12.69
C PHE A 140 -15.35 -0.66 -11.80
N LEU A 141 -16.02 -0.01 -10.85
CA LEU A 141 -15.40 0.93 -9.92
C LEU A 141 -14.45 0.21 -8.96
N GLU A 142 -14.84 -0.94 -8.45
CA GLU A 142 -13.95 -1.74 -7.59
C GLU A 142 -12.64 -2.02 -8.31
N ARG A 143 -12.70 -2.46 -9.56
CA ARG A 143 -11.51 -2.80 -10.34
C ARG A 143 -10.69 -1.58 -10.74
N VAL A 144 -11.31 -0.56 -11.31
CA VAL A 144 -10.59 0.61 -11.84
C VAL A 144 -9.93 1.45 -10.74
N LEU A 145 -10.44 1.39 -9.52
CA LEU A 145 -9.92 2.13 -8.37
C LEU A 145 -8.82 1.38 -7.58
N ILE A 146 -8.52 0.11 -7.91
CA ILE A 146 -7.45 -0.66 -7.24
C ILE A 146 -6.10 0.08 -7.24
N PRO A 147 -5.59 0.63 -8.38
CA PRO A 147 -4.28 1.27 -8.40
C PRO A 147 -4.15 2.48 -7.49
N THR A 148 -5.27 3.13 -7.18
CA THR A 148 -5.31 4.31 -6.30
C THR A 148 -5.59 3.95 -4.83
N GLY A 149 -5.94 2.67 -4.54
CA GLY A 149 -6.40 2.24 -3.22
C GLY A 149 -7.81 2.71 -2.86
N LEU A 150 -8.51 3.45 -3.75
CA LEU A 150 -9.84 4.00 -3.48
C LEU A 150 -10.96 2.97 -3.58
N HIS A 151 -10.69 1.78 -4.14
CA HIS A 151 -11.66 0.68 -4.24
C HIS A 151 -12.24 0.28 -2.87
N HIS A 152 -11.51 0.50 -1.77
CA HIS A 152 -12.02 0.26 -0.41
C HIS A 152 -13.28 1.06 -0.08
N PHE A 153 -13.49 2.24 -0.68
CA PHE A 153 -14.72 3.03 -0.49
C PHE A 153 -15.92 2.43 -1.19
N VAL A 154 -15.68 1.63 -2.21
CA VAL A 154 -16.74 0.96 -2.98
C VAL A 154 -17.12 -0.36 -2.31
N TYR A 155 -16.14 -1.22 -2.03
CA TYR A 155 -16.46 -2.57 -1.57
C TYR A 155 -16.66 -2.68 -0.05
N ALA A 156 -15.85 -1.98 0.77
CA ALA A 156 -15.88 -2.20 2.21
C ALA A 156 -17.24 -1.85 2.86
N PRO A 157 -17.93 -0.76 2.51
CA PRO A 157 -19.24 -0.47 3.05
C PRO A 157 -20.32 -1.51 2.68
N ILE A 158 -20.21 -2.11 1.50
CA ILE A 158 -21.18 -3.09 0.97
C ILE A 158 -20.89 -4.50 1.50
N GLU A 159 -19.62 -4.93 1.43
CA GLU A 159 -19.24 -6.31 1.79
C GLU A 159 -19.08 -6.53 3.29
N VAL A 160 -18.57 -5.53 4.00
CA VAL A 160 -18.21 -5.63 5.42
C VAL A 160 -19.02 -4.65 6.28
N GLY A 161 -19.42 -3.52 5.71
CA GLY A 161 -20.21 -2.50 6.39
C GLY A 161 -21.73 -2.72 6.31
N PRO A 162 -22.51 -1.94 7.06
CA PRO A 162 -23.96 -2.14 7.24
C PRO A 162 -24.82 -1.53 6.12
N VAL A 163 -24.26 -1.19 4.96
CA VAL A 163 -25.00 -0.48 3.89
C VAL A 163 -26.07 -1.36 3.22
N VAL A 164 -25.80 -2.64 3.07
CA VAL A 164 -26.72 -3.60 2.41
C VAL A 164 -27.29 -4.60 3.43
N ALA A 165 -26.47 -5.11 4.32
CA ALA A 165 -26.84 -6.04 5.39
C ALA A 165 -26.25 -5.55 6.71
N LYS A 166 -26.93 -5.79 7.83
CA LYS A 166 -26.57 -5.25 9.15
C LYS A 166 -25.09 -5.42 9.53
N ASP A 167 -24.50 -6.55 9.17
CA ASP A 167 -23.10 -6.88 9.49
C ASP A 167 -22.25 -7.04 8.20
N GLY A 168 -22.75 -6.53 7.07
CA GLY A 168 -22.15 -6.67 5.74
C GLY A 168 -22.55 -7.98 5.03
N LEU A 169 -22.40 -7.98 3.71
CA LEU A 169 -22.78 -9.13 2.87
C LEU A 169 -21.96 -10.38 3.16
N LYS A 170 -20.69 -10.25 3.55
CA LYS A 170 -19.87 -11.42 3.91
C LYS A 170 -20.39 -12.13 5.15
N ALA A 171 -20.72 -11.38 6.19
CA ALA A 171 -21.28 -11.95 7.41
C ALA A 171 -22.66 -12.56 7.15
N GLU A 172 -23.48 -11.90 6.32
CA GLU A 172 -24.80 -12.41 5.91
C GLU A 172 -24.69 -13.73 5.14
N TRP A 173 -23.73 -13.84 4.20
CA TRP A 173 -23.44 -15.07 3.50
C TRP A 173 -23.12 -16.23 4.44
N PHE A 174 -22.15 -16.03 5.35
CA PHE A 174 -21.75 -17.09 6.28
C PHE A 174 -22.82 -17.46 7.30
N ARG A 175 -23.66 -16.50 7.71
CA ARG A 175 -24.78 -16.76 8.63
C ARG A 175 -25.80 -17.71 8.04
N HIS A 176 -26.04 -17.62 6.74
CA HIS A 176 -27.05 -18.43 6.04
C HIS A 176 -26.47 -19.59 5.22
N LEU A 177 -25.15 -19.81 5.27
CA LEU A 177 -24.46 -20.81 4.45
C LEU A 177 -25.06 -22.22 4.59
N ASN A 178 -25.36 -22.66 5.80
CA ASN A 178 -25.97 -23.97 6.06
C ASN A 178 -27.41 -24.04 5.48
N GLN A 179 -28.19 -22.99 5.62
CA GLN A 179 -29.53 -22.89 5.04
C GLN A 179 -29.48 -22.98 3.51
N PHE A 180 -28.51 -22.31 2.88
CA PHE A 180 -28.30 -22.38 1.44
C PHE A 180 -27.91 -23.80 1.01
N ALA A 181 -27.03 -24.46 1.78
CA ALA A 181 -26.58 -25.81 1.48
C ALA A 181 -27.67 -26.86 1.53
N GLU A 182 -28.66 -26.72 2.41
CA GLU A 182 -29.78 -27.65 2.57
C GLU A 182 -30.93 -27.37 1.57
N SER A 183 -30.97 -26.17 0.99
CA SER A 183 -32.06 -25.73 0.11
C SER A 183 -31.77 -26.07 -1.35
N SER A 184 -32.78 -26.57 -2.04
CA SER A 184 -32.78 -26.80 -3.51
C SER A 184 -33.32 -25.61 -4.31
N LYS A 185 -33.71 -24.50 -3.66
CA LYS A 185 -34.16 -23.28 -4.36
C LYS A 185 -32.96 -22.62 -5.05
N PRO A 186 -33.16 -21.95 -6.22
CA PRO A 186 -32.09 -21.25 -6.88
C PRO A 186 -31.35 -20.31 -5.89
N LEU A 187 -30.03 -20.35 -5.90
CA LEU A 187 -29.20 -19.61 -4.91
C LEU A 187 -29.46 -18.10 -4.98
N LYS A 188 -29.69 -17.57 -6.18
CA LYS A 188 -30.02 -16.16 -6.40
C LYS A 188 -31.36 -15.73 -5.76
N ASP A 189 -32.31 -16.63 -5.62
CA ASP A 189 -33.61 -16.33 -4.96
C ASP A 189 -33.46 -16.25 -3.44
N GLN A 190 -32.42 -16.87 -2.91
CA GLN A 190 -32.10 -16.89 -1.48
C GLN A 190 -31.11 -15.80 -1.10
N PHE A 191 -30.18 -15.45 -2.01
CA PHE A 191 -29.18 -14.41 -1.85
C PHE A 191 -29.08 -13.60 -3.14
N HIS A 192 -29.79 -12.47 -3.21
CA HIS A 192 -29.99 -11.69 -4.44
C HIS A 192 -28.93 -10.62 -4.68
N TYR A 193 -27.82 -10.67 -3.97
CA TYR A 193 -26.76 -9.67 -4.10
C TYR A 193 -25.63 -10.17 -4.99
N GLY A 194 -25.31 -9.38 -6.04
CA GLY A 194 -24.23 -9.69 -6.98
C GLY A 194 -22.92 -8.96 -6.71
N PHE A 195 -22.72 -8.43 -5.49
CA PHE A 195 -21.59 -7.53 -5.19
C PHE A 195 -20.33 -8.22 -4.67
N MET A 196 -20.27 -9.53 -4.60
CA MET A 196 -19.10 -10.26 -4.12
C MET A 196 -18.53 -11.23 -5.18
N LEU A 197 -18.60 -10.86 -6.47
CA LEU A 197 -18.17 -11.71 -7.60
C LEU A 197 -16.80 -11.32 -8.18
N GLN A 198 -16.17 -10.27 -7.71
CA GLN A 198 -14.95 -9.67 -8.28
C GLN A 198 -13.75 -10.62 -8.38
N GLY A 199 -13.76 -11.73 -7.66
CA GLY A 199 -12.75 -12.77 -7.76
C GLY A 199 -12.73 -13.48 -9.10
N ASN A 200 -13.86 -13.52 -9.85
CA ASN A 200 -13.89 -14.15 -11.16
C ASN A 200 -12.96 -13.45 -12.15
N GLY A 201 -12.87 -12.10 -12.10
CA GLY A 201 -11.88 -11.33 -12.87
C GLY A 201 -10.45 -11.68 -12.51
N LYS A 202 -10.19 -12.00 -11.23
CA LYS A 202 -8.88 -12.41 -10.73
C LYS A 202 -8.48 -13.81 -11.17
N VAL A 203 -9.44 -14.73 -11.27
CA VAL A 203 -9.21 -16.11 -11.69
C VAL A 203 -9.18 -16.21 -13.22
N PHE A 204 -10.30 -15.92 -13.88
CA PHE A 204 -10.47 -16.18 -15.32
C PHE A 204 -9.83 -15.09 -16.18
N GLY A 205 -9.89 -13.80 -15.75
CA GLY A 205 -9.26 -12.69 -16.46
C GLY A 205 -7.74 -12.80 -16.46
N ALA A 206 -7.14 -13.12 -15.31
CA ALA A 206 -5.68 -13.24 -15.19
C ALA A 206 -5.11 -14.32 -16.13
N ILE A 207 -5.79 -15.46 -16.26
CA ILE A 207 -5.38 -16.54 -17.19
C ILE A 207 -5.35 -16.01 -18.63
N GLY A 208 -6.44 -15.36 -19.07
CA GLY A 208 -6.54 -14.81 -20.43
C GLY A 208 -5.49 -13.76 -20.73
N ILE A 209 -5.26 -12.83 -19.80
CA ILE A 209 -4.23 -11.78 -19.90
C ILE A 209 -2.82 -12.40 -20.01
N ALA A 210 -2.47 -13.30 -19.09
CA ALA A 210 -1.15 -13.94 -19.07
C ALA A 210 -0.87 -14.72 -20.36
N LEU A 211 -1.85 -15.48 -20.87
CA LEU A 211 -1.72 -16.19 -22.13
C LEU A 211 -1.56 -15.23 -23.32
N ALA A 212 -2.27 -14.09 -23.34
CA ALA A 212 -2.12 -13.07 -24.36
C ALA A 212 -0.70 -12.47 -24.37
N MET A 213 -0.20 -12.09 -23.20
CA MET A 213 1.16 -11.55 -23.02
C MET A 213 2.21 -12.58 -23.46
N TYR A 214 2.10 -13.82 -22.99
CA TYR A 214 3.02 -14.89 -23.37
C TYR A 214 3.01 -15.16 -24.86
N SER A 215 1.83 -15.21 -25.49
CA SER A 215 1.69 -15.50 -26.93
C SER A 215 2.27 -14.42 -27.85
N THR A 216 2.34 -13.17 -27.37
CA THR A 216 2.86 -12.02 -28.12
C THR A 216 4.35 -11.78 -27.88
N THR A 217 4.97 -12.56 -27.00
CA THR A 217 6.39 -12.50 -26.67
C THR A 217 7.23 -13.25 -27.71
N PRO A 218 8.36 -12.69 -28.21
CA PRO A 218 9.32 -13.38 -29.07
C PRO A 218 9.79 -14.70 -28.45
N LYS A 219 10.09 -15.69 -29.32
CA LYS A 219 10.46 -17.05 -28.86
C LYS A 219 11.65 -17.06 -27.89
N GLU A 220 12.63 -16.19 -28.14
CA GLU A 220 13.86 -16.04 -27.39
C GLU A 220 13.60 -15.65 -25.91
N ASN A 221 12.60 -14.83 -25.67
CA ASN A 221 12.27 -14.29 -24.35
C ASN A 221 11.19 -15.09 -23.60
N ARG A 222 10.54 -16.05 -24.26
CA ARG A 222 9.38 -16.79 -23.66
C ARG A 222 9.71 -17.45 -22.35
N LYS A 223 10.91 -18.02 -22.18
CA LYS A 223 11.30 -18.66 -20.90
C LYS A 223 11.37 -17.64 -19.77
N LYS A 224 11.97 -16.47 -20.04
CA LYS A 224 12.08 -15.39 -19.04
C LYS A 224 10.71 -14.81 -18.68
N VAL A 225 9.87 -14.56 -19.69
CA VAL A 225 8.51 -14.05 -19.49
C VAL A 225 7.62 -15.06 -18.77
N ALA A 226 7.73 -16.35 -19.06
CA ALA A 226 7.03 -17.40 -18.33
C ALA A 226 7.42 -17.42 -16.85
N ALA A 227 8.70 -17.26 -16.53
CA ALA A 227 9.19 -17.19 -15.15
C ALA A 227 8.62 -15.99 -14.38
N LEU A 228 8.27 -14.89 -15.05
CA LEU A 228 7.59 -13.74 -14.46
C LEU A 228 6.07 -13.96 -14.36
N LEU A 229 5.43 -14.42 -15.46
CA LEU A 229 3.98 -14.49 -15.55
C LEU A 229 3.39 -15.66 -14.75
N ILE A 230 4.06 -16.81 -14.68
CA ILE A 230 3.52 -17.99 -13.99
C ILE A 230 3.29 -17.72 -12.51
N PRO A 231 4.28 -17.25 -11.71
CA PRO A 231 4.06 -16.93 -10.30
C PRO A 231 3.01 -15.83 -10.10
N ALA A 232 3.06 -14.77 -10.91
CA ALA A 232 2.12 -13.66 -10.82
C ALA A 232 0.67 -14.10 -11.11
N THR A 233 0.48 -14.93 -12.16
CA THR A 233 -0.85 -15.48 -12.50
C THR A 233 -1.32 -16.48 -11.46
N LEU A 234 -0.44 -17.33 -10.95
CA LEU A 234 -0.78 -18.30 -9.92
C LEU A 234 -1.24 -17.59 -8.62
N THR A 235 -0.55 -16.53 -8.24
CA THR A 235 -0.94 -15.69 -7.09
C THR A 235 -2.32 -15.06 -7.30
N ALA A 236 -2.59 -14.53 -8.49
CA ALA A 236 -3.91 -13.99 -8.83
C ALA A 236 -5.00 -15.06 -8.79
N VAL A 237 -4.77 -16.21 -9.42
CA VAL A 237 -5.76 -17.28 -9.54
C VAL A 237 -6.03 -17.95 -8.19
N VAL A 238 -5.00 -18.30 -7.44
CA VAL A 238 -5.14 -19.10 -6.21
C VAL A 238 -5.61 -18.24 -5.04
N VAL A 239 -4.97 -17.10 -4.82
CA VAL A 239 -5.17 -16.25 -3.63
C VAL A 239 -6.01 -15.00 -3.94
N GLY A 240 -6.07 -14.57 -5.21
CA GLY A 240 -6.81 -13.37 -5.60
C GLY A 240 -6.00 -12.08 -5.50
N ILE A 241 -4.66 -12.15 -5.42
CA ILE A 241 -3.76 -10.99 -5.41
C ILE A 241 -3.30 -10.74 -6.85
N THR A 242 -3.82 -9.70 -7.49
CA THR A 242 -3.64 -9.45 -8.94
C THR A 242 -2.55 -8.44 -9.27
N GLU A 243 -2.10 -7.65 -8.30
CA GLU A 243 -1.15 -6.56 -8.49
C GLU A 243 0.15 -7.00 -9.18
N PRO A 244 0.75 -8.17 -8.87
CA PRO A 244 1.97 -8.60 -9.55
C PRO A 244 1.79 -8.80 -11.06
N LEU A 245 0.60 -9.24 -11.49
CA LEU A 245 0.27 -9.40 -12.91
C LEU A 245 -0.15 -8.06 -13.53
N GLU A 246 -1.04 -7.31 -12.88
CA GLU A 246 -1.60 -6.06 -13.39
C GLU A 246 -0.53 -4.99 -13.58
N PHE A 247 0.45 -4.89 -12.68
CA PHE A 247 1.55 -3.94 -12.79
C PHE A 247 2.46 -4.19 -13.98
N THR A 248 2.46 -5.41 -14.55
CA THR A 248 3.22 -5.67 -15.78
C THR A 248 2.72 -4.88 -16.99
N PHE A 249 1.47 -4.43 -16.99
CA PHE A 249 0.89 -3.67 -18.10
C PHE A 249 0.28 -2.32 -17.68
N LEU A 250 -0.11 -2.14 -16.42
CA LEU A 250 -0.78 -0.93 -15.93
C LEU A 250 0.06 0.33 -16.18
N PHE A 251 1.34 0.31 -15.84
CA PHE A 251 2.21 1.49 -15.99
C PHE A 251 2.70 1.71 -17.43
N ILE A 252 2.66 0.68 -18.24
CA ILE A 252 3.09 0.74 -19.66
C ILE A 252 1.93 1.19 -20.54
N ALA A 253 0.74 0.63 -20.30
CA ALA A 253 -0.46 0.87 -21.09
C ALA A 253 -1.71 0.94 -20.19
N PRO A 254 -1.96 2.05 -19.48
CA PRO A 254 -3.08 2.19 -18.53
C PRO A 254 -4.45 1.89 -19.15
N PHE A 255 -4.62 2.13 -20.46
CA PHE A 255 -5.87 1.82 -21.15
C PHE A 255 -6.20 0.32 -21.17
N LEU A 256 -5.19 -0.57 -21.16
CA LEU A 256 -5.41 -2.01 -21.03
C LEU A 256 -6.03 -2.35 -19.68
N PHE A 257 -5.66 -1.61 -18.63
CA PHE A 257 -6.25 -1.80 -17.31
C PHE A 257 -7.73 -1.37 -17.29
N VAL A 258 -8.07 -0.27 -17.96
CA VAL A 258 -9.48 0.13 -18.12
C VAL A 258 -10.27 -0.95 -18.88
N ILE A 259 -9.70 -1.52 -19.94
CA ILE A 259 -10.34 -2.62 -20.68
C ILE A 259 -10.48 -3.86 -19.80
N HIS A 260 -9.47 -4.18 -18.98
CA HIS A 260 -9.59 -5.24 -17.98
C HIS A 260 -10.76 -4.98 -17.02
N ALA A 261 -10.90 -3.78 -16.48
CA ALA A 261 -12.01 -3.42 -15.60
C ALA A 261 -13.38 -3.56 -16.28
N LEU A 262 -13.50 -3.13 -17.53
CA LEU A 262 -14.72 -3.27 -18.33
C LEU A 262 -15.09 -4.75 -18.55
N LEU A 263 -14.12 -5.58 -18.93
CA LEU A 263 -14.36 -7.00 -19.16
C LEU A 263 -14.68 -7.73 -17.85
N ALA A 264 -14.03 -7.41 -16.73
CA ALA A 264 -14.31 -8.00 -15.44
C ALA A 264 -15.74 -7.67 -14.98
N ALA A 265 -16.14 -6.41 -15.00
CA ALA A 265 -17.48 -5.96 -14.63
C ALA A 265 -18.56 -6.61 -15.51
N THR A 266 -18.29 -6.76 -16.82
CA THR A 266 -19.23 -7.40 -17.74
C THR A 266 -19.35 -8.90 -17.45
N MET A 267 -18.24 -9.58 -17.18
CA MET A 267 -18.23 -11.01 -16.81
C MET A 267 -19.02 -11.26 -15.53
N ASP A 268 -18.73 -10.51 -14.46
CA ASP A 268 -19.38 -10.66 -13.16
C ASP A 268 -20.89 -10.38 -13.25
N THR A 269 -21.28 -9.37 -14.04
CA THR A 269 -22.70 -9.05 -14.27
C THR A 269 -23.41 -10.15 -15.07
N ILE A 270 -22.77 -10.72 -16.07
CA ILE A 270 -23.33 -11.87 -16.82
C ILE A 270 -23.45 -13.08 -15.89
N MET A 271 -22.43 -13.39 -15.12
CA MET A 271 -22.50 -14.48 -14.11
C MET A 271 -23.66 -14.27 -13.14
N TYR A 272 -23.82 -13.04 -12.62
CA TYR A 272 -24.97 -12.70 -11.79
C TYR A 272 -26.29 -12.88 -12.53
N GLY A 273 -26.36 -12.56 -13.81
CA GLY A 273 -27.52 -12.82 -14.68
C GLY A 273 -27.92 -14.30 -14.74
N PHE A 274 -26.92 -15.17 -14.81
CA PHE A 274 -27.11 -16.63 -14.81
C PHE A 274 -27.28 -17.26 -13.43
N GLY A 275 -27.44 -16.43 -12.38
CA GLY A 275 -27.73 -16.91 -11.03
C GLY A 275 -26.50 -17.21 -10.19
N VAL A 276 -25.31 -16.85 -10.66
CA VAL A 276 -24.08 -16.99 -9.88
C VAL A 276 -24.05 -15.90 -8.81
N VAL A 277 -24.10 -16.30 -7.57
CA VAL A 277 -23.97 -15.45 -6.39
C VAL A 277 -23.15 -16.19 -5.35
N GLY A 278 -22.49 -15.44 -4.44
CA GLY A 278 -21.69 -16.06 -3.38
C GLY A 278 -20.57 -15.16 -2.90
N ASN A 279 -19.83 -15.62 -1.89
CA ASN A 279 -18.61 -14.97 -1.43
C ASN A 279 -17.43 -15.36 -2.34
N MET A 280 -17.28 -14.66 -3.44
CA MET A 280 -16.28 -14.90 -4.49
C MET A 280 -15.36 -13.69 -4.69
N GLY A 281 -15.01 -12.97 -3.61
CA GLY A 281 -14.18 -11.77 -3.66
C GLY A 281 -12.68 -12.04 -3.80
N GLY A 282 -12.22 -13.22 -3.40
CA GLY A 282 -10.82 -13.64 -3.46
C GLY A 282 -10.47 -14.45 -4.69
N GLY A 283 -9.58 -15.43 -4.53
CA GLY A 283 -9.18 -16.37 -5.58
C GLY A 283 -9.93 -17.70 -5.53
N LEU A 284 -9.33 -18.69 -6.21
CA LEU A 284 -9.89 -20.04 -6.31
C LEU A 284 -10.07 -20.72 -4.93
N LEU A 285 -9.19 -20.40 -3.96
CA LEU A 285 -9.34 -20.92 -2.59
C LEU A 285 -10.65 -20.47 -1.96
N ASP A 286 -11.04 -19.20 -2.14
CA ASP A 286 -12.33 -18.71 -1.65
C ASP A 286 -13.50 -19.39 -2.37
N PHE A 287 -13.40 -19.58 -3.67
CA PHE A 287 -14.45 -20.28 -4.44
C PHE A 287 -14.68 -21.68 -3.90
N ILE A 288 -13.61 -22.42 -3.69
CA ILE A 288 -13.67 -23.82 -3.21
C ILE A 288 -14.18 -23.85 -1.77
N ALA A 289 -13.57 -23.07 -0.87
CA ALA A 289 -13.83 -23.19 0.56
C ALA A 289 -15.18 -22.63 1.00
N THR A 290 -15.63 -21.52 0.38
CA THR A 290 -16.83 -20.81 0.85
C THR A 290 -18.05 -20.98 -0.04
N ASN A 291 -17.90 -21.64 -1.21
CA ASN A 291 -18.99 -21.85 -2.15
C ASN A 291 -19.04 -23.29 -2.67
N TRP A 292 -18.03 -23.77 -3.42
CA TRP A 292 -18.12 -25.03 -4.15
C TRP A 292 -18.25 -26.24 -3.23
N ILE A 293 -17.46 -26.34 -2.16
CA ILE A 293 -17.54 -27.45 -1.20
C ILE A 293 -18.85 -27.40 -0.41
N PRO A 294 -19.20 -26.28 0.30
CA PRO A 294 -20.40 -26.25 1.12
C PRO A 294 -21.69 -26.38 0.34
N LEU A 295 -21.76 -25.84 -0.88
CA LEU A 295 -23.00 -25.71 -1.65
C LEU A 295 -23.07 -26.64 -2.88
N GLY A 296 -22.01 -27.39 -3.15
CA GLY A 296 -21.88 -28.23 -4.34
C GLY A 296 -22.96 -29.27 -4.47
N GLN A 297 -23.50 -29.79 -3.38
CA GLN A 297 -24.53 -30.85 -3.42
C GLN A 297 -25.82 -30.38 -4.13
N ASN A 298 -26.33 -29.20 -3.79
CA ASN A 298 -27.58 -28.68 -4.29
C ASN A 298 -27.43 -27.60 -5.37
N HIS A 299 -26.27 -26.93 -5.46
CA HIS A 299 -26.03 -25.77 -6.31
C HIS A 299 -24.90 -25.96 -7.35
N TRP A 300 -24.51 -27.20 -7.64
CA TRP A 300 -23.39 -27.50 -8.56
C TRP A 300 -23.56 -26.87 -9.95
N MET A 301 -24.81 -26.77 -10.45
CA MET A 301 -25.09 -26.19 -11.75
C MET A 301 -24.72 -24.69 -11.81
N THR A 302 -24.89 -23.96 -10.71
CA THR A 302 -24.47 -22.57 -10.59
C THR A 302 -22.96 -22.43 -10.78
N TYR A 303 -22.19 -23.36 -10.23
CA TYR A 303 -20.73 -23.33 -10.34
C TYR A 303 -20.22 -23.84 -11.69
N VAL A 304 -20.94 -24.76 -12.31
CA VAL A 304 -20.70 -25.15 -13.72
C VAL A 304 -20.92 -23.95 -14.64
N ALA A 305 -22.01 -23.20 -14.46
CA ALA A 305 -22.27 -21.98 -15.22
C ALA A 305 -21.16 -20.94 -14.98
N GLN A 306 -20.70 -20.73 -13.71
CA GLN A 306 -19.59 -19.87 -13.39
C GLN A 306 -18.32 -20.23 -14.16
N VAL A 307 -17.94 -21.52 -14.16
CA VAL A 307 -16.74 -22.00 -14.83
C VAL A 307 -16.85 -21.84 -16.35
N ILE A 308 -18.00 -22.20 -16.94
CA ILE A 308 -18.21 -22.07 -18.40
C ILE A 308 -18.12 -20.60 -18.81
N ILE A 309 -18.83 -19.69 -18.13
CA ILE A 309 -18.78 -18.26 -18.44
C ILE A 309 -17.35 -17.73 -18.23
N GLY A 310 -16.70 -18.14 -17.15
CA GLY A 310 -15.33 -17.76 -16.85
C GLY A 310 -14.34 -18.17 -17.94
N LEU A 311 -14.43 -19.40 -18.45
CA LEU A 311 -13.58 -19.89 -19.56
C LEU A 311 -13.85 -19.15 -20.87
N ILE A 312 -15.13 -18.84 -21.16
CA ILE A 312 -15.48 -18.00 -22.32
C ILE A 312 -14.82 -16.62 -22.19
N PHE A 313 -14.90 -16.02 -21.02
CA PHE A 313 -14.26 -14.73 -20.78
C PHE A 313 -12.74 -14.81 -20.79
N SER A 314 -12.12 -15.90 -20.30
CA SER A 314 -10.68 -16.11 -20.46
C SER A 314 -10.25 -16.08 -21.95
N ALA A 315 -11.06 -16.71 -22.83
CA ALA A 315 -10.82 -16.63 -24.27
C ALA A 315 -11.02 -15.20 -24.82
N ILE A 316 -12.07 -14.49 -24.39
CA ILE A 316 -12.30 -13.07 -24.77
C ILE A 316 -11.12 -12.20 -24.32
N TYR A 317 -10.67 -12.34 -23.07
CA TYR A 317 -9.49 -11.64 -22.56
C TYR A 317 -8.25 -11.94 -23.42
N PHE A 318 -8.01 -13.21 -23.74
CA PHE A 318 -6.88 -13.60 -24.58
C PHE A 318 -6.91 -12.90 -25.93
N PHE A 319 -8.04 -12.95 -26.66
CA PHE A 319 -8.12 -12.36 -27.99
C PHE A 319 -8.09 -10.83 -27.96
N VAL A 320 -8.78 -10.19 -27.02
CA VAL A 320 -8.82 -8.73 -26.87
C VAL A 320 -7.42 -8.20 -26.52
N PHE A 321 -6.78 -8.76 -25.48
CA PHE A 321 -5.45 -8.32 -25.07
C PHE A 321 -4.40 -8.59 -26.16
N ARG A 322 -4.41 -9.79 -26.76
CA ARG A 322 -3.52 -10.11 -27.85
C ARG A 322 -3.67 -9.14 -29.02
N TYR A 323 -4.91 -8.85 -29.44
CA TYR A 323 -5.17 -7.90 -30.51
C TYR A 323 -4.65 -6.51 -30.18
N LEU A 324 -4.92 -6.00 -29.00
CA LEU A 324 -4.49 -4.65 -28.57
C LEU A 324 -2.98 -4.56 -28.41
N ILE A 325 -2.34 -5.57 -27.83
CA ILE A 325 -0.87 -5.62 -27.69
C ILE A 325 -0.20 -5.58 -29.05
N LEU A 326 -0.71 -6.33 -30.02
CA LEU A 326 -0.14 -6.36 -31.38
C LEU A 326 -0.47 -5.09 -32.17
N LYS A 327 -1.71 -4.60 -32.10
CA LYS A 327 -2.16 -3.41 -32.85
C LYS A 327 -1.43 -2.14 -32.45
N PHE A 328 -1.20 -1.95 -31.16
CA PHE A 328 -0.54 -0.77 -30.62
C PHE A 328 0.95 -0.97 -30.33
N ASP A 329 1.50 -2.13 -30.71
CA ASP A 329 2.89 -2.53 -30.46
C ASP A 329 3.37 -2.22 -29.03
N ILE A 330 2.56 -2.62 -28.03
CA ILE A 330 2.78 -2.25 -26.63
C ILE A 330 4.07 -2.93 -26.13
N PRO A 331 5.03 -2.16 -25.58
CA PRO A 331 6.31 -2.68 -25.10
C PRO A 331 6.17 -3.36 -23.73
N LEU A 332 5.41 -4.45 -23.68
CA LEU A 332 5.28 -5.25 -22.46
C LEU A 332 6.60 -5.97 -22.12
N PRO A 333 6.82 -6.39 -20.85
CA PRO A 333 8.03 -7.06 -20.42
C PRO A 333 8.40 -8.22 -21.33
N GLY A 334 9.63 -8.20 -21.89
CA GLY A 334 10.16 -9.23 -22.78
C GLY A 334 9.72 -9.17 -24.25
N ARG A 335 8.92 -8.19 -24.68
CA ARG A 335 8.56 -8.02 -26.09
C ARG A 335 9.68 -7.40 -26.94
N ARG A 336 10.51 -6.53 -26.36
CA ARG A 336 11.68 -5.96 -27.04
C ARG A 336 12.94 -6.75 -26.71
N ALA A 337 13.78 -6.98 -27.70
CA ALA A 337 14.97 -7.87 -27.61
C ALA A 337 16.05 -7.33 -26.65
N GLU A 338 16.07 -6.04 -26.36
CA GLU A 338 17.11 -5.36 -25.56
C GLU A 338 16.69 -5.02 -24.12
N GLU A 339 15.43 -5.25 -23.72
CA GLU A 339 14.99 -4.98 -22.37
C GLU A 339 15.12 -6.22 -21.47
N GLU A 340 15.82 -6.07 -20.34
CA GLU A 340 15.76 -7.07 -19.27
C GLU A 340 14.30 -7.28 -18.82
N VAL A 341 13.90 -8.53 -18.69
CA VAL A 341 12.57 -8.89 -18.17
C VAL A 341 12.57 -8.64 -16.68
N LYS A 342 12.27 -7.41 -16.28
CA LYS A 342 12.13 -6.99 -14.88
C LYS A 342 10.74 -6.39 -14.64
N LEU A 343 10.22 -6.58 -13.44
CA LEU A 343 9.14 -5.73 -12.91
C LEU A 343 9.72 -4.32 -12.74
N PHE A 344 9.11 -3.33 -13.39
CA PHE A 344 9.52 -1.93 -13.22
C PHE A 344 9.44 -1.54 -11.76
N SER A 345 10.58 -1.30 -11.13
CA SER A 345 10.66 -0.79 -9.78
C SER A 345 10.71 0.75 -9.79
N LYS A 346 10.46 1.37 -8.64
CA LYS A 346 10.60 2.83 -8.46
C LYS A 346 12.01 3.32 -8.77
N LYS A 347 13.02 2.44 -8.72
CA LYS A 347 14.42 2.69 -9.04
C LYS A 347 14.61 2.85 -10.54
N ASP A 348 13.99 2.02 -11.36
CA ASP A 348 14.07 2.08 -12.83
C ASP A 348 13.43 3.35 -13.40
N TYR A 349 12.43 3.92 -12.70
CA TYR A 349 11.83 5.21 -13.08
C TYR A 349 12.77 6.39 -12.81
N LYS A 350 13.58 6.33 -11.75
CA LYS A 350 14.60 7.37 -11.45
C LYS A 350 15.76 7.34 -12.43
N GLU A 351 16.24 6.17 -12.82
CA GLU A 351 17.32 6.00 -13.81
C GLU A 351 16.93 6.52 -15.20
N LYS A 352 15.66 6.33 -15.63
CA LYS A 352 15.15 6.90 -16.90
C LYS A 352 15.05 8.43 -16.90
N LYS A 353 15.08 9.08 -15.73
CA LYS A 353 14.97 10.53 -15.61
C LYS A 353 16.32 11.25 -15.62
N GLY A 354 17.43 10.53 -15.79
CA GLY A 354 18.77 11.09 -15.95
C GLY A 354 19.38 11.61 -14.65
N GLU A 355 18.96 11.06 -13.50
CA GLU A 355 19.70 11.21 -12.25
C GLU A 355 20.74 10.09 -12.18
N ASP A 356 21.91 10.37 -12.77
CA ASP A 356 23.08 9.49 -12.78
C ASP A 356 23.47 9.10 -11.35
N SER A 357 23.50 7.80 -11.09
CA SER A 357 24.23 7.21 -9.98
C SER A 357 25.70 7.08 -10.40
N THR A 358 26.50 8.07 -10.06
CA THR A 358 27.93 8.02 -10.24
C THR A 358 28.59 7.02 -9.29
N ASP A 359 29.47 6.29 -9.87
CA ASP A 359 30.39 5.29 -9.33
C ASP A 359 31.15 5.77 -8.07
N THR A 360 31.35 4.86 -7.14
CA THR A 360 32.07 5.03 -5.87
C THR A 360 33.58 5.18 -6.03
N SER A 361 34.03 6.37 -6.37
CA SER A 361 35.42 6.81 -6.11
C SER A 361 35.55 8.30 -5.84
N GLY A 362 34.57 8.87 -5.14
CA GLY A 362 34.55 10.26 -4.70
C GLY A 362 33.23 10.53 -4.00
N PHE A 363 33.08 10.03 -2.76
CA PHE A 363 31.95 10.38 -1.93
C PHE A 363 32.02 11.89 -1.66
N GLU A 364 31.15 12.69 -2.31
CA GLU A 364 30.94 14.09 -1.95
C GLU A 364 29.79 14.14 -0.94
N PRO A 365 30.06 14.48 0.33
CA PRO A 365 29.01 14.60 1.34
C PRO A 365 28.02 15.68 0.94
N SER A 366 26.75 15.34 0.89
CA SER A 366 25.68 16.25 0.52
C SER A 366 25.25 17.18 1.66
N ASN A 367 25.72 16.91 2.88
CA ASN A 367 25.44 17.71 4.06
C ASN A 367 26.51 17.50 5.16
N GLU A 368 26.56 18.42 6.14
CA GLU A 368 27.50 18.39 7.27
C GLU A 368 27.44 17.10 8.11
N TYR A 369 26.31 16.42 8.17
CA TYR A 369 26.16 15.18 8.94
C TYR A 369 26.80 14.00 8.24
N GLU A 370 26.71 13.95 6.93
CA GLU A 370 27.39 12.97 6.10
C GLU A 370 28.91 13.21 6.08
N GLU A 371 29.34 14.48 6.06
CA GLU A 371 30.74 14.84 6.16
C GLU A 371 31.34 14.37 7.48
N LYS A 372 30.68 14.63 8.61
CA LYS A 372 31.09 14.13 9.93
C LYS A 372 31.08 12.62 10.01
N ALA A 373 30.06 11.98 9.46
CA ALA A 373 29.94 10.51 9.45
C ALA A 373 31.08 9.88 8.67
N TYR A 374 31.39 10.41 7.49
CA TYR A 374 32.52 9.95 6.67
C TYR A 374 33.85 10.12 7.37
N TYR A 375 34.10 11.32 7.96
CA TYR A 375 35.30 11.63 8.72
C TYR A 375 35.46 10.68 9.91
N TYR A 376 34.39 10.40 10.64
CA TYR A 376 34.45 9.44 11.75
C TYR A 376 34.71 8.01 11.28
N LEU A 377 34.15 7.61 10.16
CA LEU A 377 34.36 6.27 9.60
C LEU A 377 35.83 6.06 9.24
N GLU A 378 36.45 7.06 8.65
CA GLU A 378 37.86 7.00 8.29
C GLU A 378 38.75 6.92 9.57
N GLY A 379 38.49 7.79 10.57
CA GLY A 379 39.21 7.78 11.84
C GLY A 379 38.96 6.55 12.72
N LEU A 380 37.89 5.80 12.46
CA LEU A 380 37.58 4.54 13.14
C LEU A 380 38.18 3.31 12.44
N GLY A 381 38.93 3.49 11.36
CA GLY A 381 39.61 2.41 10.65
C GLY A 381 38.78 1.77 9.54
N GLY A 382 37.77 2.47 9.03
CA GLY A 382 36.96 2.08 7.89
C GLY A 382 35.79 1.11 8.22
N LYS A 383 34.97 0.84 7.23
CA LYS A 383 33.72 0.06 7.33
C LYS A 383 33.89 -1.33 7.96
N GLU A 384 34.95 -2.02 7.59
CA GLU A 384 35.25 -3.39 8.08
C GLU A 384 35.60 -3.45 9.58
N ASN A 385 36.02 -2.30 10.14
CA ASN A 385 36.34 -2.20 11.58
C ASN A 385 35.10 -1.98 12.46
N ILE A 386 33.95 -1.65 11.91
CA ILE A 386 32.73 -1.35 12.65
C ILE A 386 31.90 -2.61 12.82
N LYS A 387 31.61 -2.97 14.07
CA LYS A 387 30.78 -4.12 14.42
C LYS A 387 29.34 -3.72 14.77
N ASP A 388 29.19 -2.63 15.52
CA ASP A 388 27.88 -2.14 15.98
C ASP A 388 27.92 -0.63 16.19
N VAL A 389 26.77 0.04 15.96
CA VAL A 389 26.60 1.49 16.06
C VAL A 389 25.35 1.81 16.83
N THR A 390 25.50 2.56 17.91
CA THR A 390 24.39 3.10 18.71
C THR A 390 24.69 4.56 19.09
N ASN A 391 23.77 5.23 19.75
CA ASN A 391 24.04 6.55 20.31
C ASN A 391 23.34 6.77 21.66
N CYS A 392 23.85 7.68 22.45
CA CYS A 392 23.11 8.35 23.51
C CYS A 392 22.77 9.78 23.09
N THR A 393 22.33 10.64 24.00
CA THR A 393 21.88 12.00 23.68
C THR A 393 22.96 12.86 23.00
N THR A 394 24.24 12.63 23.27
CA THR A 394 25.36 13.48 22.78
C THR A 394 26.54 12.72 22.21
N ARG A 395 26.52 11.36 22.24
CA ARG A 395 27.67 10.56 21.83
C ARG A 395 27.24 9.47 20.85
N LEU A 396 28.00 9.34 19.77
CA LEU A 396 27.96 8.15 18.90
C LEU A 396 28.75 7.05 19.61
N ARG A 397 28.12 5.90 19.83
CA ARG A 397 28.72 4.74 20.51
C ARG A 397 28.91 3.63 19.50
N LEU A 398 30.15 3.13 19.44
CA LEU A 398 30.53 2.11 18.46
C LEU A 398 31.24 0.95 19.15
N THR A 399 31.06 -0.22 18.59
CA THR A 399 31.90 -1.38 18.90
C THR A 399 32.77 -1.65 17.67
N VAL A 400 34.09 -1.63 17.84
CA VAL A 400 35.06 -1.89 16.78
C VAL A 400 35.63 -3.29 16.88
N ASN A 401 36.05 -3.85 15.73
CA ASN A 401 36.71 -5.16 15.69
C ASN A 401 38.16 -5.06 16.23
N ASP A 402 38.89 -4.02 15.86
CA ASP A 402 40.26 -3.78 16.21
C ASP A 402 40.46 -2.32 16.68
N GLU A 403 40.81 -2.13 17.98
CA GLU A 403 40.99 -0.82 18.55
C GLU A 403 42.28 -0.13 18.10
N SER A 404 43.25 -0.88 17.59
CA SER A 404 44.53 -0.32 17.11
C SER A 404 44.38 0.48 15.82
N LYS A 405 43.29 0.27 15.08
CA LYS A 405 42.95 1.00 13.86
C LYS A 405 42.22 2.31 14.12
N VAL A 406 41.84 2.59 15.37
CA VAL A 406 41.13 3.81 15.73
C VAL A 406 42.12 4.92 16.04
N GLU A 407 42.05 6.01 15.29
CA GLU A 407 42.85 7.23 15.46
C GLU A 407 42.69 7.82 16.84
N ASP A 408 43.58 8.73 17.21
CA ASP A 408 43.61 9.38 18.51
C ASP A 408 42.53 10.48 18.66
N THR A 409 42.42 11.04 19.88
CA THR A 409 41.46 12.11 20.15
C THR A 409 41.76 13.38 19.35
N ALA A 410 43.02 13.63 18.99
CA ALA A 410 43.43 14.82 18.23
C ALA A 410 42.86 14.77 16.81
N TYR A 411 42.82 13.58 16.19
CA TYR A 411 42.15 13.37 14.89
C TYR A 411 40.67 13.79 14.96
N PHE A 412 39.90 13.25 15.89
CA PHE A 412 38.46 13.48 15.97
C PHE A 412 38.08 14.91 16.37
N THR A 413 38.94 15.63 17.08
CA THR A 413 38.74 17.05 17.45
C THR A 413 39.27 18.04 16.41
N HIS A 414 39.96 17.56 15.40
CA HIS A 414 40.45 18.39 14.31
C HIS A 414 39.29 19.08 13.57
N GLN A 415 39.47 20.37 13.27
CA GLN A 415 38.46 21.21 12.60
C GLN A 415 37.07 21.23 13.28
N GLN A 416 37.02 20.99 14.60
CA GLN A 416 35.74 20.93 15.36
C GLN A 416 34.76 19.86 14.90
N MET A 417 35.25 18.79 14.27
CA MET A 417 34.41 17.70 13.80
C MET A 417 33.71 16.96 14.95
N SER A 418 34.39 16.80 16.09
CA SER A 418 33.78 16.30 17.34
C SER A 418 34.28 17.08 18.57
N HIS A 419 33.62 16.87 19.71
CA HIS A 419 34.01 17.44 21.00
C HIS A 419 34.97 16.52 21.77
N GLY A 420 35.30 15.34 21.26
CA GLY A 420 36.24 14.40 21.88
C GLY A 420 35.95 12.95 21.57
N LEU A 421 36.88 12.09 21.98
CA LEU A 421 36.81 10.66 21.84
C LEU A 421 37.03 9.98 23.20
N VAL A 422 36.26 8.96 23.52
CA VAL A 422 36.44 8.09 24.68
C VAL A 422 36.62 6.67 24.19
N LYS A 423 37.79 6.05 24.49
CA LYS A 423 38.10 4.67 24.17
C LYS A 423 38.06 3.82 25.45
N SER A 424 37.45 2.66 25.38
CA SER A 424 37.45 1.64 26.44
C SER A 424 37.50 0.25 25.79
N GLY A 425 38.70 -0.19 25.44
CA GLY A 425 38.92 -1.36 24.61
C GLY A 425 38.18 -1.20 23.27
N LYS A 426 37.46 -2.23 22.85
CA LYS A 426 36.69 -2.21 21.60
C LYS A 426 35.45 -1.28 21.59
N ASN A 427 35.11 -0.69 22.73
CA ASN A 427 34.03 0.28 22.81
C ASN A 427 34.57 1.71 22.64
N VAL A 428 34.13 2.37 21.59
CA VAL A 428 34.56 3.72 21.23
C VAL A 428 33.34 4.65 21.25
N GLN A 429 33.52 5.86 21.82
CA GLN A 429 32.47 6.86 21.86
C GLN A 429 33.01 8.19 21.31
N VAL A 430 32.40 8.67 20.23
CA VAL A 430 32.69 9.98 19.67
C VAL A 430 31.69 10.99 20.24
N VAL A 431 32.16 12.04 20.84
CA VAL A 431 31.35 13.10 21.45
C VAL A 431 30.93 14.08 20.36
N VAL A 432 29.71 13.91 19.82
CA VAL A 432 29.17 14.67 18.68
C VAL A 432 28.39 15.91 19.12
N GLY A 433 27.73 15.83 20.26
CA GLY A 433 26.78 16.84 20.73
C GLY A 433 25.32 16.47 20.34
N MET A 434 24.46 17.49 20.32
CA MET A 434 23.02 17.29 20.17
C MET A 434 22.58 16.79 18.75
N THR A 435 23.49 16.84 17.78
CA THR A 435 23.26 16.38 16.40
C THR A 435 23.61 14.90 16.19
N VAL A 436 23.92 14.17 17.26
CA VAL A 436 24.33 12.76 17.19
C VAL A 436 23.30 11.84 16.48
N PRO A 437 21.98 12.03 16.59
CA PRO A 437 21.03 11.16 15.86
C PRO A 437 21.17 11.26 14.35
N GLN A 438 21.39 12.47 13.82
CA GLN A 438 21.55 12.71 12.37
C GLN A 438 22.88 12.15 11.86
N VAL A 439 23.95 12.36 12.65
CA VAL A 439 25.28 11.82 12.32
C VAL A 439 25.29 10.30 12.40
N ARG A 440 24.57 9.68 13.34
CA ARG A 440 24.42 8.23 13.42
C ARG A 440 23.71 7.68 12.18
N GLU A 441 22.62 8.31 11.76
CA GLU A 441 21.87 7.88 10.58
C GLU A 441 22.76 7.91 9.32
N ALA A 442 23.48 9.01 9.11
CA ALA A 442 24.45 9.13 8.03
C ALA A 442 25.55 8.07 8.13
N PHE A 443 26.05 7.79 9.34
CA PHE A 443 27.09 6.81 9.60
C PHE A 443 26.60 5.37 9.33
N GLU A 444 25.40 5.03 9.77
CA GLU A 444 24.78 3.73 9.49
C GLU A 444 24.59 3.50 7.98
N HIS A 445 24.21 4.53 7.22
CA HIS A 445 24.16 4.46 5.77
C HIS A 445 25.50 4.17 5.14
N LEU A 446 26.57 4.79 5.62
CA LEU A 446 27.92 4.55 5.11
C LEU A 446 28.45 3.15 5.45
N VAL A 447 28.08 2.59 6.61
CA VAL A 447 28.62 1.31 7.09
C VAL A 447 27.79 0.11 6.62
N PHE A 448 26.45 0.22 6.67
CA PHE A 448 25.52 -0.92 6.47
C PHE A 448 24.70 -0.81 5.20
N ASP A 449 25.15 -0.08 4.17
CA ASP A 449 24.41 0.08 2.93
C ASP A 449 24.12 -1.27 2.26
N GLU A 450 22.90 -1.45 1.69
CA GLU A 450 22.19 -2.69 1.41
C GLU A 450 22.82 -3.63 0.36
N ASN A 451 24.05 -3.41 -0.08
CA ASN A 451 24.68 -4.31 -1.07
C ASN A 451 25.35 -5.56 -0.49
N ASP A 452 25.42 -5.72 0.84
CA ASP A 452 26.07 -6.89 1.48
C ASP A 452 25.12 -7.89 2.16
N LYS A 453 23.82 -7.82 1.91
CA LYS A 453 22.90 -8.92 2.26
C LYS A 453 22.71 -9.81 1.03
N LYS A 454 23.68 -10.72 0.82
CA LYS A 454 23.47 -11.95 0.07
C LYS A 454 22.93 -13.05 0.97
#